data_23a443f9c68ecffc58484679e214b218
#
_entry.id   23a443f9c68ecffc58484679e214b218
#
_cell.length_a   1.000
_cell.length_b   1.000
_cell.length_c   1.000
_cell.angle_alpha   90.00
_cell.angle_beta   90.00
_cell.angle_gamma   90.00
#
_symmetry.space_group_name_H-M   'P 1'
#
loop_
_entity.id
_entity.type
_entity.pdbx_description
1 polymer ?
#
loop_
_entity_poly.entity_id
_entity_poly.type
_entity_poly.pdbx_seq_one_letter_code
_entity_poly.pdbx_strand_id
1 'polypeptide(L)'
;MALTDYKTALVTGASSGIGEATVRALSERGIQVYAAARRKEKLDILAAETGCTPVVLDVKAKNAIYSTLNDLEIDILVNNAGLGKGFEALFKANPDDIQTTLETNVIGAAHVIRAVGAGMVKRNRGHLVNIGSVAGLYPINSSVYGSSKGAIHSMSQNLRIELKGTRIRVTEICPGRVATNFFNIAVDDPEKSAKAFEGFEALTSEDISDAIMYAVDAPWRVNIGTIELSPTEQTFGGMEINPAPE
;
A
#
# COMPACT_ATOMS: atom_id res chain seq x y z
N MET A 1 13.47 15.98 5.45
CA MET A 1 12.35 16.34 6.32
C MET A 1 12.20 15.22 7.29
N ALA A 2 12.02 15.52 8.55
CA ALA A 2 11.52 14.54 9.51
C ALA A 2 9.98 14.58 9.44
N LEU A 3 9.29 13.61 10.03
CA LEU A 3 7.83 13.55 10.09
C LEU A 3 7.19 14.88 10.53
N THR A 4 7.83 15.59 11.46
CA THR A 4 7.40 16.91 11.98
C THR A 4 7.28 18.01 10.92
N ASP A 5 7.88 17.84 9.75
CA ASP A 5 7.78 18.78 8.64
C ASP A 5 6.54 18.55 7.78
N TYR A 6 5.86 17.41 7.92
CA TYR A 6 4.64 17.06 7.23
C TYR A 6 3.41 17.38 8.10
N LYS A 7 2.33 17.80 7.46
CA LYS A 7 1.08 18.17 8.14
C LYS A 7 -0.08 17.27 7.77
N THR A 8 -0.08 16.75 6.55
CA THR A 8 -1.23 16.05 5.98
C THR A 8 -0.80 14.75 5.32
N ALA A 9 -1.64 13.73 5.45
CA ALA A 9 -1.46 12.46 4.76
C ALA A 9 -2.75 11.98 4.09
N LEU A 10 -2.62 11.28 2.97
CA LEU A 10 -3.69 10.51 2.35
C LEU A 10 -3.29 9.04 2.41
N VAL A 11 -4.17 8.19 2.96
CA VAL A 11 -4.00 6.74 2.97
C VAL A 11 -5.13 6.10 2.18
N THR A 12 -4.83 5.38 1.10
CA THR A 12 -5.82 4.62 0.34
C THR A 12 -5.95 3.20 0.88
N GLY A 13 -7.15 2.59 0.76
CA GLY A 13 -7.41 1.28 1.36
C GLY A 13 -7.46 1.32 2.89
N ALA A 14 -7.80 2.47 3.47
CA ALA A 14 -7.71 2.78 4.90
C ALA A 14 -8.70 2.05 5.81
N SER A 15 -9.67 1.31 5.26
CA SER A 15 -10.75 0.70 6.04
C SER A 15 -10.41 -0.65 6.66
N SER A 16 -9.18 -1.15 6.54
CA SER A 16 -8.69 -2.40 7.17
C SER A 16 -7.20 -2.61 6.98
N GLY A 17 -6.62 -3.48 7.79
CA GLY A 17 -5.26 -3.99 7.65
C GLY A 17 -4.20 -2.89 7.64
N ILE A 18 -3.21 -2.99 6.77
CA ILE A 18 -2.07 -2.06 6.68
C ILE A 18 -2.53 -0.60 6.60
N GLY A 19 -3.57 -0.31 5.79
CA GLY A 19 -4.07 1.06 5.64
C GLY A 19 -4.66 1.61 6.93
N GLU A 20 -5.43 0.82 7.66
CA GLU A 20 -6.01 1.19 8.96
C GLU A 20 -4.92 1.42 10.01
N ALA A 21 -3.96 0.49 10.16
CA ALA A 21 -2.83 0.62 11.07
C ALA A 21 -2.00 1.89 10.75
N THR A 22 -1.77 2.17 9.47
CA THR A 22 -1.06 3.38 9.03
C THR A 22 -1.81 4.66 9.37
N VAL A 23 -3.14 4.71 9.23
CA VAL A 23 -3.95 5.86 9.65
C VAL A 23 -3.78 6.11 11.14
N ARG A 24 -3.86 5.08 11.98
CA ARG A 24 -3.65 5.18 13.44
C ARG A 24 -2.27 5.75 13.77
N ALA A 25 -1.23 5.15 13.22
CA ALA A 25 0.15 5.55 13.49
C ALA A 25 0.46 7.01 13.06
N LEU A 26 -0.06 7.46 11.93
CA LEU A 26 0.09 8.84 11.47
C LEU A 26 -0.71 9.83 12.32
N SER A 27 -1.96 9.47 12.70
CA SER A 27 -2.82 10.31 13.55
C SER A 27 -2.23 10.47 14.96
N GLU A 28 -1.68 9.42 15.55
CA GLU A 28 -0.97 9.45 16.84
C GLU A 28 0.25 10.39 16.84
N ARG A 29 0.86 10.59 15.67
CA ARG A 29 1.97 11.54 15.47
C ARG A 29 1.52 12.96 15.13
N GLY A 30 0.20 13.24 15.22
CA GLY A 30 -0.37 14.56 14.98
C GLY A 30 -0.50 14.97 13.51
N ILE A 31 -0.40 14.02 12.59
CA ILE A 31 -0.65 14.25 11.16
C ILE A 31 -2.16 14.23 10.91
N GLN A 32 -2.70 15.22 10.20
CA GLN A 32 -4.07 15.17 9.70
C GLN A 32 -4.17 14.15 8.57
N VAL A 33 -4.91 13.06 8.81
CA VAL A 33 -5.02 11.96 7.86
C VAL A 33 -6.35 11.99 7.13
N TYR A 34 -6.30 11.96 5.80
CA TYR A 34 -7.43 11.64 4.92
C TYR A 34 -7.45 10.13 4.70
N ALA A 35 -8.44 9.44 5.26
CA ALA A 35 -8.57 7.99 5.19
C ALA A 35 -9.51 7.62 4.03
N ALA A 36 -8.95 7.14 2.91
CA ALA A 36 -9.72 6.87 1.70
C ALA A 36 -10.02 5.37 1.53
N ALA A 37 -11.29 5.01 1.40
CA ALA A 37 -11.76 3.66 1.09
C ALA A 37 -13.22 3.66 0.63
N ARG A 38 -13.74 2.50 0.21
CA ARG A 38 -15.12 2.34 -0.26
C ARG A 38 -16.14 2.18 0.88
N ARG A 39 -15.72 1.59 2.01
CA ARG A 39 -16.60 1.22 3.14
C ARG A 39 -16.75 2.39 4.09
N LYS A 40 -17.82 3.18 3.92
CA LYS A 40 -18.09 4.37 4.73
C LYS A 40 -18.16 4.06 6.23
N GLU A 41 -18.88 3.03 6.61
CA GLU A 41 -19.10 2.66 8.02
C GLU A 41 -17.77 2.35 8.74
N LYS A 42 -16.82 1.71 8.05
CA LYS A 42 -15.49 1.43 8.59
C LYS A 42 -14.66 2.70 8.74
N LEU A 43 -14.79 3.62 7.80
CA LEU A 43 -14.11 4.90 7.87
C LEU A 43 -14.68 5.79 8.98
N ASP A 44 -15.99 5.78 9.19
CA ASP A 44 -16.63 6.55 10.26
C ASP A 44 -16.18 6.06 11.66
N ILE A 45 -16.05 4.74 11.84
CA ILE A 45 -15.51 4.15 13.08
C ILE A 45 -14.06 4.59 13.27
N LEU A 46 -13.22 4.45 12.26
CA LEU A 46 -11.82 4.85 12.33
C LEU A 46 -11.67 6.35 12.62
N ALA A 47 -12.52 7.18 12.02
CA ALA A 47 -12.54 8.62 12.27
C ALA A 47 -12.93 8.97 13.71
N ALA A 48 -13.89 8.25 14.29
CA ALA A 48 -14.26 8.45 15.70
C ALA A 48 -13.12 8.12 16.67
N GLU A 49 -12.26 7.17 16.30
CA GLU A 49 -11.14 6.72 17.14
C GLU A 49 -9.87 7.57 16.95
N THR A 50 -9.61 8.05 15.73
CA THR A 50 -8.33 8.68 15.37
C THR A 50 -8.43 10.16 15.03
N GLY A 51 -9.63 10.69 14.81
CA GLY A 51 -9.83 12.04 14.30
C GLY A 51 -9.49 12.21 12.82
N CYS A 52 -9.24 11.13 12.07
CA CYS A 52 -8.99 11.22 10.63
C CYS A 52 -10.21 11.72 9.85
N THR A 53 -9.99 12.25 8.65
CA THR A 53 -11.06 12.68 7.74
C THR A 53 -11.44 11.54 6.80
N PRO A 54 -12.68 11.00 6.87
CA PRO A 54 -13.17 9.96 5.98
C PRO A 54 -13.29 10.48 4.54
N VAL A 55 -12.78 9.69 3.57
CA VAL A 55 -12.94 9.96 2.14
C VAL A 55 -13.50 8.69 1.48
N VAL A 56 -14.80 8.70 1.15
CA VAL A 56 -15.41 7.57 0.45
C VAL A 56 -14.99 7.60 -1.00
N LEU A 57 -14.11 6.67 -1.39
CA LEU A 57 -13.49 6.65 -2.71
C LEU A 57 -13.23 5.20 -3.18
N ASP A 58 -13.64 4.90 -4.42
CA ASP A 58 -13.15 3.73 -5.16
C ASP A 58 -11.99 4.17 -6.07
N VAL A 59 -10.82 3.58 -5.89
CA VAL A 59 -9.62 3.90 -6.69
C VAL A 59 -9.76 3.47 -8.16
N LYS A 60 -10.80 2.72 -8.54
CA LYS A 60 -11.16 2.44 -9.94
C LYS A 60 -11.95 3.58 -10.59
N ALA A 61 -12.56 4.43 -9.80
CA ALA A 61 -13.40 5.53 -10.28
C ALA A 61 -12.55 6.77 -10.65
N LYS A 62 -11.92 6.75 -11.83
CA LYS A 62 -11.02 7.80 -12.31
C LYS A 62 -11.53 9.22 -12.05
N ASN A 63 -12.76 9.52 -12.46
CA ASN A 63 -13.31 10.88 -12.33
C ASN A 63 -13.48 11.29 -10.86
N ALA A 64 -13.91 10.35 -9.98
CA ALA A 64 -14.02 10.58 -8.56
C ALA A 64 -12.66 10.85 -7.91
N ILE A 65 -11.58 10.16 -8.33
CA ILE A 65 -10.23 10.41 -7.84
C ILE A 65 -9.87 11.90 -8.07
N TYR A 66 -9.99 12.37 -9.29
CA TYR A 66 -9.59 13.73 -9.61
C TYR A 66 -10.50 14.79 -8.98
N SER A 67 -11.82 14.58 -8.96
CA SER A 67 -12.74 15.54 -8.34
C SER A 67 -12.60 15.60 -6.81
N THR A 68 -12.13 14.53 -6.18
CA THR A 68 -11.99 14.47 -4.71
C THR A 68 -10.60 14.87 -4.24
N LEU A 69 -9.55 14.51 -4.98
CA LEU A 69 -8.18 14.59 -4.46
C LEU A 69 -7.37 15.77 -5.02
N ASN A 70 -7.71 16.33 -6.18
CA ASN A 70 -6.88 17.37 -6.83
C ASN A 70 -6.63 18.61 -5.97
N ASP A 71 -7.62 18.99 -5.17
CA ASP A 71 -7.56 20.22 -4.37
C ASP A 71 -7.06 19.99 -2.94
N LEU A 72 -6.76 18.75 -2.58
CA LEU A 72 -6.20 18.42 -1.27
C LEU A 72 -4.69 18.68 -1.24
N GLU A 73 -4.26 19.43 -0.25
CA GLU A 73 -2.83 19.59 0.03
C GLU A 73 -2.34 18.39 0.84
N ILE A 74 -1.71 17.44 0.16
CA ILE A 74 -1.19 16.21 0.76
C ILE A 74 0.33 16.23 0.78
N ASP A 75 0.93 16.03 1.95
CA ASP A 75 2.37 15.93 2.14
C ASP A 75 2.85 14.46 2.05
N ILE A 76 2.05 13.51 2.55
CA ILE A 76 2.35 12.08 2.52
C ILE A 76 1.22 11.36 1.78
N LEU A 77 1.54 10.62 0.73
CA LEU A 77 0.61 9.67 0.12
C LEU A 77 1.05 8.24 0.48
N VAL A 78 0.20 7.50 1.20
CA VAL A 78 0.33 6.05 1.35
C VAL A 78 -0.64 5.38 0.37
N ASN A 79 -0.10 4.98 -0.76
CA ASN A 79 -0.85 4.34 -1.84
C ASN A 79 -0.93 2.82 -1.58
N ASN A 80 -1.88 2.45 -0.73
CA ASN A 80 -2.02 1.10 -0.17
C ASN A 80 -3.20 0.31 -0.76
N ALA A 81 -4.22 0.97 -1.32
CA ALA A 81 -5.36 0.26 -1.89
C ALA A 81 -4.91 -0.81 -2.92
N GLY A 82 -5.27 -2.05 -2.67
CA GLY A 82 -4.90 -3.18 -3.50
C GLY A 82 -5.68 -4.44 -3.12
N LEU A 83 -5.65 -5.40 -4.02
CA LEU A 83 -6.27 -6.72 -3.83
C LEU A 83 -5.52 -7.79 -4.61
N GLY A 84 -5.81 -9.06 -4.31
CA GLY A 84 -5.14 -10.22 -4.91
C GLY A 84 -6.10 -11.16 -5.65
N LYS A 85 -7.16 -10.67 -6.27
CA LYS A 85 -8.02 -11.51 -7.10
C LYS A 85 -7.26 -12.05 -8.32
N GLY A 86 -7.65 -13.21 -8.83
CA GLY A 86 -6.91 -13.91 -9.88
C GLY A 86 -5.53 -14.38 -9.39
N PHE A 87 -5.44 -14.81 -8.13
CA PHE A 87 -4.20 -15.27 -7.50
C PHE A 87 -3.75 -16.65 -8.00
N GLU A 88 -4.63 -17.40 -8.63
CA GLU A 88 -4.32 -18.68 -9.28
C GLU A 88 -3.46 -18.51 -10.56
N ALA A 89 -3.05 -19.65 -11.14
CA ALA A 89 -2.33 -19.65 -12.41
C ALA A 89 -3.16 -18.96 -13.52
N LEU A 90 -2.52 -18.15 -14.35
CA LEU A 90 -3.15 -17.28 -15.36
C LEU A 90 -4.20 -18.01 -16.21
N PHE A 91 -3.92 -19.25 -16.62
CA PHE A 91 -4.83 -20.04 -17.46
C PHE A 91 -6.12 -20.51 -16.76
N LYS A 92 -6.21 -20.30 -15.44
CA LYS A 92 -7.39 -20.60 -14.61
C LYS A 92 -8.05 -19.35 -14.05
N ALA A 93 -7.39 -18.19 -14.17
CA ALA A 93 -7.87 -16.95 -13.60
C ALA A 93 -9.16 -16.47 -14.27
N ASN A 94 -10.13 -16.04 -13.46
CA ASN A 94 -11.34 -15.42 -13.97
C ASN A 94 -11.00 -14.11 -14.69
N PRO A 95 -11.45 -13.86 -15.93
CA PRO A 95 -11.20 -12.64 -16.68
C PRO A 95 -11.57 -11.36 -15.91
N ASP A 96 -12.69 -11.34 -15.18
CA ASP A 96 -13.14 -10.18 -14.40
C ASP A 96 -12.20 -9.90 -13.22
N ASP A 97 -11.60 -10.94 -12.64
CA ASP A 97 -10.63 -10.81 -11.55
C ASP A 97 -9.29 -10.28 -12.06
N ILE A 98 -8.88 -10.67 -13.27
CA ILE A 98 -7.70 -10.09 -13.95
C ILE A 98 -7.89 -8.58 -14.10
N GLN A 99 -9.00 -8.17 -14.70
CA GLN A 99 -9.32 -6.76 -14.91
C GLN A 99 -9.37 -6.00 -13.58
N THR A 100 -10.14 -6.51 -12.62
CA THR A 100 -10.32 -5.88 -11.29
C THR A 100 -9.00 -5.68 -10.57
N THR A 101 -8.09 -6.66 -10.64
CA THR A 101 -6.77 -6.56 -10.00
C THR A 101 -5.90 -5.50 -10.66
N LEU A 102 -5.82 -5.49 -11.98
CA LEU A 102 -5.02 -4.49 -12.70
C LEU A 102 -5.60 -3.08 -12.55
N GLU A 103 -6.92 -2.93 -12.64
CA GLU A 103 -7.58 -1.63 -12.44
C GLU A 103 -7.35 -1.08 -11.04
N THR A 104 -7.39 -1.92 -10.00
CA THR A 104 -7.19 -1.48 -8.61
C THR A 104 -5.71 -1.22 -8.33
N ASN A 105 -4.86 -2.24 -8.57
CA ASN A 105 -3.47 -2.22 -8.09
C ASN A 105 -2.56 -1.31 -8.94
N VAL A 106 -2.86 -1.15 -10.23
CA VAL A 106 -1.99 -0.42 -11.16
C VAL A 106 -2.62 0.88 -11.63
N ILE A 107 -3.77 0.79 -12.31
CA ILE A 107 -4.40 1.97 -12.93
C ILE A 107 -4.90 2.95 -11.86
N GLY A 108 -5.58 2.44 -10.85
CA GLY A 108 -6.07 3.24 -9.72
C GLY A 108 -4.93 3.89 -8.95
N ALA A 109 -3.89 3.11 -8.64
CA ALA A 109 -2.68 3.62 -7.99
C ALA A 109 -2.04 4.77 -8.78
N ALA A 110 -1.88 4.61 -10.09
CA ALA A 110 -1.31 5.64 -10.96
C ALA A 110 -2.18 6.92 -10.98
N HIS A 111 -3.50 6.78 -11.03
CA HIS A 111 -4.40 7.94 -10.98
C HIS A 111 -4.34 8.68 -9.64
N VAL A 112 -4.28 7.97 -8.52
CA VAL A 112 -4.11 8.59 -7.19
C VAL A 112 -2.78 9.32 -7.10
N ILE A 113 -1.66 8.70 -7.51
CA ILE A 113 -0.35 9.35 -7.57
C ILE A 113 -0.40 10.62 -8.43
N ARG A 114 -1.02 10.55 -9.61
CA ARG A 114 -1.13 11.69 -10.52
C ARG A 114 -1.95 12.83 -9.91
N ALA A 115 -3.07 12.53 -9.25
CA ALA A 115 -3.94 13.54 -8.64
C ALA A 115 -3.22 14.29 -7.50
N VAL A 116 -2.62 13.55 -6.58
CA VAL A 116 -1.94 14.10 -5.40
C VAL A 116 -0.55 14.64 -5.72
N GLY A 117 0.20 13.94 -6.54
CA GLY A 117 1.60 14.25 -6.87
C GLY A 117 1.76 15.59 -7.59
N ALA A 118 0.78 16.02 -8.39
CA ALA A 118 0.82 17.33 -9.03
C ALA A 118 0.92 18.47 -8.01
N GLY A 119 0.16 18.40 -6.92
CA GLY A 119 0.23 19.36 -5.82
C GLY A 119 1.59 19.29 -5.09
N MET A 120 2.12 18.10 -4.85
CA MET A 120 3.45 17.91 -4.24
C MET A 120 4.55 18.56 -5.11
N VAL A 121 4.52 18.33 -6.43
CA VAL A 121 5.50 18.93 -7.37
C VAL A 121 5.42 20.45 -7.33
N LYS A 122 4.20 21.03 -7.37
CA LYS A 122 4.00 22.48 -7.30
C LYS A 122 4.55 23.09 -6.00
N ARG A 123 4.38 22.40 -4.87
CA ARG A 123 4.91 22.85 -3.57
C ARG A 123 6.37 22.46 -3.34
N ASN A 124 6.96 21.64 -4.24
CA ASN A 124 8.29 21.06 -4.10
C ASN A 124 8.49 20.33 -2.74
N ARG A 125 7.46 19.63 -2.29
CA ARG A 125 7.44 18.92 -0.99
C ARG A 125 6.48 17.74 -1.04
N GLY A 126 6.95 16.58 -0.58
CA GLY A 126 6.08 15.41 -0.45
C GLY A 126 6.84 14.11 -0.22
N HIS A 127 6.06 13.07 0.10
CA HIS A 127 6.55 11.69 0.18
C HIS A 127 5.49 10.74 -0.40
N LEU A 128 5.82 10.06 -1.47
CA LEU A 128 5.02 8.99 -2.05
C LEU A 128 5.48 7.66 -1.45
N VAL A 129 4.59 6.96 -0.75
CA VAL A 129 4.82 5.61 -0.21
C VAL A 129 3.89 4.65 -0.93
N ASN A 130 4.43 3.75 -1.73
CA ASN A 130 3.68 2.72 -2.45
C ASN A 130 3.78 1.38 -1.71
N ILE A 131 2.65 0.71 -1.52
CA ILE A 131 2.65 -0.65 -0.98
C ILE A 131 2.77 -1.66 -2.13
N GLY A 132 4.00 -2.10 -2.34
CA GLY A 132 4.39 -3.17 -3.24
C GLY A 132 4.07 -4.56 -2.68
N SER A 133 4.98 -5.48 -2.90
CA SER A 133 5.00 -6.85 -2.34
C SER A 133 6.31 -7.52 -2.74
N VAL A 134 6.75 -8.53 -2.00
CA VAL A 134 7.80 -9.46 -2.46
C VAL A 134 7.43 -10.12 -3.80
N ALA A 135 6.13 -10.27 -4.08
CA ALA A 135 5.61 -10.75 -5.37
C ALA A 135 5.88 -9.82 -6.56
N GLY A 136 6.23 -8.56 -6.30
CA GLY A 136 6.69 -7.62 -7.32
C GLY A 136 8.20 -7.65 -7.54
N LEU A 137 8.95 -8.18 -6.59
CA LEU A 137 10.40 -8.32 -6.64
C LEU A 137 10.82 -9.69 -7.19
N TYR A 138 10.06 -10.73 -6.87
CA TYR A 138 10.41 -12.12 -7.17
C TYR A 138 9.26 -12.84 -7.86
N PRO A 139 9.55 -13.83 -8.73
CA PRO A 139 8.52 -14.64 -9.37
C PRO A 139 7.69 -15.43 -8.36
N ILE A 140 6.37 -15.44 -8.56
CA ILE A 140 5.43 -16.25 -7.80
C ILE A 140 4.49 -17.01 -8.74
N ASN A 141 3.80 -18.02 -8.21
CA ASN A 141 2.82 -18.79 -8.97
C ASN A 141 1.46 -18.04 -9.09
N SER A 142 1.53 -16.76 -9.44
CA SER A 142 0.37 -15.90 -9.74
C SER A 142 0.79 -14.79 -10.69
N SER A 143 0.60 -15.01 -11.98
CA SER A 143 1.03 -14.05 -13.00
C SER A 143 0.29 -12.72 -12.91
N VAL A 144 -1.00 -12.71 -12.57
CA VAL A 144 -1.80 -11.49 -12.49
C VAL A 144 -1.35 -10.62 -11.32
N TYR A 145 -1.34 -11.19 -10.11
CA TYR A 145 -0.95 -10.44 -8.91
C TYR A 145 0.52 -10.04 -8.95
N GLY A 146 1.42 -10.97 -9.28
CA GLY A 146 2.86 -10.69 -9.40
C GLY A 146 3.15 -9.58 -10.38
N SER A 147 2.55 -9.63 -11.59
CA SER A 147 2.71 -8.56 -12.59
C SER A 147 2.15 -7.22 -12.11
N SER A 148 1.00 -7.21 -11.40
CA SER A 148 0.45 -5.97 -10.84
C SER A 148 1.38 -5.32 -9.82
N LYS A 149 2.04 -6.13 -8.97
CA LYS A 149 3.01 -5.64 -7.98
C LYS A 149 4.37 -5.29 -8.62
N GLY A 150 4.78 -6.02 -9.66
CA GLY A 150 5.92 -5.65 -10.50
C GLY A 150 5.75 -4.31 -11.20
N ALA A 151 4.51 -3.98 -11.63
CA ALA A 151 4.20 -2.67 -12.19
C ALA A 151 4.36 -1.55 -11.13
N ILE A 152 3.94 -1.77 -9.87
CA ILE A 152 4.15 -0.82 -8.77
C ILE A 152 5.64 -0.66 -8.45
N HIS A 153 6.41 -1.76 -8.45
CA HIS A 153 7.86 -1.72 -8.27
C HIS A 153 8.53 -0.84 -9.33
N SER A 154 8.29 -1.13 -10.61
CA SER A 154 8.84 -0.36 -11.72
C SER A 154 8.37 1.11 -11.69
N MET A 155 7.09 1.37 -11.39
CA MET A 155 6.56 2.72 -11.26
C MET A 155 7.26 3.50 -10.14
N SER A 156 7.52 2.87 -8.98
CA SER A 156 8.22 3.50 -7.86
C SER A 156 9.66 3.87 -8.22
N GLN A 157 10.34 3.02 -9.00
CA GLN A 157 11.69 3.31 -9.50
C GLN A 157 11.70 4.48 -10.48
N ASN A 158 10.78 4.48 -11.45
CA ASN A 158 10.68 5.53 -12.46
C ASN A 158 10.31 6.89 -11.84
N LEU A 159 9.39 6.92 -10.87
CA LEU A 159 9.02 8.14 -10.14
C LEU A 159 10.22 8.79 -9.44
N ARG A 160 11.18 8.01 -8.92
CA ARG A 160 12.41 8.55 -8.34
C ARG A 160 13.27 9.27 -9.37
N ILE A 161 13.24 8.81 -10.62
CA ILE A 161 13.95 9.45 -11.73
C ILE A 161 13.20 10.70 -12.21
N GLU A 162 11.88 10.60 -12.38
CA GLU A 162 11.03 11.72 -12.81
C GLU A 162 11.06 12.89 -11.82
N LEU A 163 11.15 12.59 -10.52
CA LEU A 163 11.16 13.57 -9.43
C LEU A 163 12.57 14.05 -9.01
N LYS A 164 13.61 13.67 -9.76
CA LYS A 164 14.98 14.15 -9.49
C LYS A 164 15.02 15.69 -9.51
N GLY A 165 15.78 16.28 -8.59
CA GLY A 165 15.88 17.73 -8.46
C GLY A 165 14.72 18.35 -7.67
N THR A 166 13.73 17.58 -7.24
CA THR A 166 12.67 18.00 -6.35
C THR A 166 12.95 17.59 -4.90
N ARG A 167 12.14 18.11 -3.97
CA ARG A 167 12.14 17.70 -2.56
C ARG A 167 11.05 16.65 -2.28
N ILE A 168 10.75 15.78 -3.23
CA ILE A 168 9.77 14.70 -3.10
C ILE A 168 10.51 13.39 -3.00
N ARG A 169 10.17 12.58 -1.99
CA ARG A 169 10.71 11.23 -1.80
C ARG A 169 9.75 10.19 -2.34
N VAL A 170 10.28 9.06 -2.74
CA VAL A 170 9.48 7.90 -3.15
C VAL A 170 10.03 6.66 -2.46
N THR A 171 9.20 6.03 -1.65
CA THR A 171 9.50 4.76 -0.97
C THR A 171 8.53 3.70 -1.44
N GLU A 172 9.02 2.50 -1.62
CA GLU A 172 8.20 1.30 -1.79
C GLU A 172 8.40 0.39 -0.58
N ILE A 173 7.30 -0.06 0.00
CA ILE A 173 7.29 -1.10 1.03
C ILE A 173 6.86 -2.40 0.36
N CYS A 174 7.66 -3.45 0.47
CA CYS A 174 7.45 -4.74 -0.18
C CYS A 174 7.22 -5.84 0.88
N PRO A 175 5.98 -6.01 1.36
CA PRO A 175 5.68 -7.03 2.35
C PRO A 175 5.70 -8.45 1.76
N GLY A 176 6.14 -9.40 2.57
CA GLY A 176 5.84 -10.82 2.43
C GLY A 176 4.43 -11.14 2.92
N ARG A 177 4.28 -12.23 3.69
CA ARG A 177 2.97 -12.64 4.24
C ARG A 177 2.59 -11.81 5.46
N VAL A 178 1.50 -11.06 5.33
CA VAL A 178 0.91 -10.23 6.39
C VAL A 178 -0.45 -10.80 6.77
N ALA A 179 -0.71 -10.95 8.07
CA ALA A 179 -1.98 -11.43 8.61
C ALA A 179 -3.08 -10.36 8.45
N THR A 180 -3.68 -10.30 7.27
CA THR A 180 -4.77 -9.38 6.92
C THR A 180 -5.88 -10.12 6.18
N ASN A 181 -7.01 -9.46 5.94
CA ASN A 181 -8.09 -10.01 5.12
C ASN A 181 -7.71 -10.19 3.62
N PHE A 182 -6.48 -9.88 3.24
CA PHE A 182 -6.03 -9.99 1.86
C PHE A 182 -6.17 -11.41 1.30
N PHE A 183 -5.71 -12.42 2.04
CA PHE A 183 -5.77 -13.82 1.61
C PHE A 183 -7.20 -14.34 1.52
N ASN A 184 -8.11 -13.91 2.39
CA ASN A 184 -9.53 -14.26 2.31
C ASN A 184 -10.17 -13.75 1.01
N ILE A 185 -9.71 -12.62 0.49
CA ILE A 185 -10.19 -12.03 -0.77
C ILE A 185 -9.47 -12.66 -1.98
N ALA A 186 -8.19 -13.02 -1.81
CA ALA A 186 -7.34 -13.52 -2.90
C ALA A 186 -7.66 -14.96 -3.27
N VAL A 187 -8.01 -15.80 -2.31
CA VAL A 187 -8.12 -17.25 -2.49
C VAL A 187 -9.57 -17.72 -2.59
N ASP A 188 -10.53 -16.93 -2.10
CA ASP A 188 -11.98 -17.21 -2.06
C ASP A 188 -12.33 -18.63 -1.51
N ASP A 189 -11.47 -19.12 -0.60
CA ASP A 189 -11.54 -20.45 0.03
C ASP A 189 -11.00 -20.32 1.46
N PRO A 190 -11.88 -20.39 2.48
CA PRO A 190 -11.47 -20.19 3.88
C PRO A 190 -10.43 -21.17 4.38
N GLU A 191 -10.49 -22.46 3.93
CA GLU A 191 -9.52 -23.47 4.36
C GLU A 191 -8.14 -23.22 3.77
N LYS A 192 -8.06 -22.85 2.50
CA LYS A 192 -6.79 -22.48 1.87
C LYS A 192 -6.23 -21.18 2.43
N SER A 193 -7.10 -20.25 2.77
CA SER A 193 -6.70 -19.00 3.42
C SER A 193 -6.09 -19.26 4.80
N ALA A 194 -6.69 -20.14 5.61
CA ALA A 194 -6.15 -20.52 6.91
C ALA A 194 -4.78 -21.23 6.77
N LYS A 195 -4.68 -22.18 5.84
CA LYS A 195 -3.42 -22.89 5.56
C LYS A 195 -2.28 -21.98 5.11
N ALA A 196 -2.59 -20.83 4.53
CA ALA A 196 -1.57 -19.86 4.12
C ALA A 196 -0.77 -19.28 5.31
N PHE A 197 -1.25 -19.48 6.54
CA PHE A 197 -0.65 -18.96 7.77
C PHE A 197 -0.28 -20.05 8.79
N GLU A 198 -0.31 -21.33 8.40
CA GLU A 198 0.08 -22.43 9.27
C GLU A 198 1.61 -22.54 9.38
N GLY A 199 2.09 -22.83 10.60
CA GLY A 199 3.48 -23.19 10.87
C GLY A 199 4.49 -22.05 10.96
N PHE A 200 4.05 -20.79 11.00
CA PHE A 200 4.93 -19.63 11.18
C PHE A 200 4.17 -18.42 11.74
N GLU A 201 4.91 -17.43 12.27
CA GLU A 201 4.36 -16.16 12.72
C GLU A 201 4.38 -15.16 11.55
N ALA A 202 3.20 -14.82 11.04
CA ALA A 202 3.06 -13.88 9.94
C ALA A 202 3.30 -12.43 10.42
N LEU A 203 3.74 -11.55 9.52
CA LEU A 203 3.77 -10.12 9.80
C LEU A 203 2.38 -9.60 10.14
N THR A 204 2.32 -8.61 11.00
CA THR A 204 1.10 -7.85 11.33
C THR A 204 0.96 -6.61 10.45
N SER A 205 -0.20 -5.98 10.49
CA SER A 205 -0.40 -4.69 9.84
C SER A 205 0.45 -3.59 10.47
N GLU A 206 0.70 -3.70 11.76
CA GLU A 206 1.52 -2.81 12.57
C GLU A 206 2.98 -2.86 12.14
N ASP A 207 3.56 -4.04 11.89
CA ASP A 207 4.94 -4.18 11.39
C ASP A 207 5.15 -3.40 10.08
N ILE A 208 4.15 -3.45 9.20
CA ILE A 208 4.21 -2.71 7.92
C ILE A 208 4.02 -1.22 8.16
N SER A 209 3.12 -0.84 9.07
CA SER A 209 2.95 0.56 9.46
C SER A 209 4.24 1.13 10.07
N ASP A 210 4.94 0.40 10.91
CA ASP A 210 6.21 0.81 11.51
C ASP A 210 7.30 1.03 10.45
N ALA A 211 7.36 0.16 9.43
CA ALA A 211 8.27 0.35 8.31
C ALA A 211 7.92 1.60 7.47
N ILE A 212 6.62 1.89 7.28
CA ILE A 212 6.17 3.15 6.67
C ILE A 212 6.61 4.34 7.52
N MET A 213 6.38 4.30 8.83
CA MET A 213 6.76 5.38 9.76
C MET A 213 8.26 5.59 9.78
N TYR A 214 9.07 4.53 9.79
CA TYR A 214 10.53 4.61 9.67
C TYR A 214 10.96 5.36 8.40
N ALA A 215 10.35 5.05 7.26
CA ALA A 215 10.67 5.70 6.00
C ALA A 215 10.25 7.18 5.99
N VAL A 216 9.06 7.49 6.53
CA VAL A 216 8.52 8.84 6.55
C VAL A 216 9.28 9.75 7.50
N ASP A 217 9.69 9.24 8.67
CA ASP A 217 10.44 9.99 9.68
C ASP A 217 11.93 10.19 9.33
N ALA A 218 12.44 9.48 8.35
CA ALA A 218 13.82 9.64 7.92
C ALA A 218 14.13 11.11 7.55
N PRO A 219 15.28 11.65 7.96
CA PRO A 219 15.63 13.03 7.65
C PRO A 219 15.73 13.26 6.14
N TRP A 220 15.49 14.50 5.71
CA TRP A 220 15.44 14.88 4.29
C TRP A 220 16.58 14.32 3.43
N ARG A 221 17.79 14.28 3.93
CA ARG A 221 18.97 13.76 3.22
C ARG A 221 18.92 12.24 2.96
N VAL A 222 17.97 11.53 3.59
CA VAL A 222 17.79 10.08 3.47
C VAL A 222 16.55 9.79 2.64
N ASN A 223 16.75 9.24 1.45
CA ASN A 223 15.68 8.76 0.59
C ASN A 223 15.72 7.22 0.59
N ILE A 224 14.81 6.61 1.36
CA ILE A 224 14.67 5.16 1.43
C ILE A 224 13.89 4.70 0.20
N GLY A 225 14.57 3.97 -0.67
CA GLY A 225 13.99 3.55 -1.95
C GLY A 225 13.01 2.39 -1.82
N THR A 226 13.43 1.34 -1.15
CA THR A 226 12.63 0.11 -0.98
C THR A 226 12.92 -0.49 0.38
N ILE A 227 11.89 -0.98 1.06
CA ILE A 227 11.98 -1.79 2.26
C ILE A 227 11.26 -3.12 1.98
N GLU A 228 12.01 -4.21 2.05
CA GLU A 228 11.46 -5.56 2.00
C GLU A 228 11.31 -6.09 3.43
N LEU A 229 10.13 -6.62 3.75
CA LEU A 229 9.85 -7.26 5.03
C LEU A 229 9.20 -8.62 4.77
N SER A 230 9.71 -9.65 5.40
CA SER A 230 9.13 -11.00 5.36
C SER A 230 9.12 -11.61 6.76
N PRO A 231 8.17 -12.50 7.06
CA PRO A 231 8.32 -13.38 8.23
C PRO A 231 9.69 -14.07 8.22
N THR A 232 10.25 -14.32 9.38
CA THR A 232 11.59 -14.95 9.50
C THR A 232 11.65 -16.30 8.79
N GLU A 233 10.55 -17.05 8.82
CA GLU A 233 10.42 -18.36 8.20
C GLU A 233 10.09 -18.32 6.70
N GLN A 234 9.77 -17.15 6.15
CA GLN A 234 9.54 -17.02 4.72
C GLN A 234 10.87 -17.00 3.97
N THR A 235 11.03 -17.91 3.00
CA THR A 235 12.24 -17.96 2.15
C THR A 235 12.47 -16.62 1.45
N PHE A 236 13.68 -16.09 1.60
CA PHE A 236 14.08 -14.88 0.88
C PHE A 236 14.00 -15.11 -0.63
N GLY A 237 13.37 -14.17 -1.32
CA GLY A 237 13.18 -14.27 -2.77
C GLY A 237 12.05 -15.21 -3.19
N GLY A 238 11.16 -15.60 -2.27
CA GLY A 238 10.06 -16.51 -2.56
C GLY A 238 8.86 -16.39 -1.63
N MET A 239 7.93 -17.31 -1.80
CA MET A 239 6.70 -17.41 -0.99
C MET A 239 6.67 -18.69 -0.13
N GLU A 240 7.71 -19.47 -0.18
CA GLU A 240 7.85 -20.72 0.58
C GLU A 240 8.08 -20.42 2.08
N ILE A 241 7.46 -21.19 2.91
CA ILE A 241 7.63 -21.13 4.37
C ILE A 241 8.46 -22.33 4.81
N ASN A 242 9.52 -22.05 5.56
CA ASN A 242 10.37 -23.06 6.20
C ASN A 242 10.30 -22.83 7.71
N PRO A 243 9.37 -23.53 8.42
CA PRO A 243 9.21 -23.36 9.86
C PRO A 243 10.52 -23.59 10.60
N ALA A 244 10.78 -22.77 11.62
CA ALA A 244 11.91 -22.98 12.51
C ALA A 244 11.74 -24.34 13.25
N PRO A 245 12.81 -25.09 13.52
CA PRO A 245 12.74 -26.26 14.38
C PRO A 245 12.30 -25.84 15.79
N GLU A 246 11.47 -26.69 16.42
CA GLU A 246 11.04 -26.55 17.81
C GLU A 246 12.22 -26.53 18.79
#